data_22ecc1b0332930609013cb2eeb2d8c9a
#
_entry.id   22ecc1b0332930609013cb2eeb2d8c9a
#
_cell.length_a   1.000
_cell.length_b   1.000
_cell.length_c   1.000
_cell.angle_alpha   90.00
_cell.angle_beta   90.00
_cell.angle_gamma   90.00
#
_symmetry.space_group_name_H-M   'P 1'
#
loop_
_entity.id
_entity.type
_entity.pdbx_description
1 polymer ?
#
loop_
_entity_poly.entity_id
_entity_poly.type
_entity_poly.pdbx_seq_one_letter_code
_entity_poly.pdbx_strand_id
1 'polypeptide(L)'
;MAKVKLTGYRCERCDHEWIPRDKDQGPLEFHAGLYQEILTGNVRPVLYGLFGALALVLLIACANVSNLLIARCLGRQQEFAVRAALGASRARLVRQMLAEGLALSLAGCLAGAALAQVAMVALRKLPDGTIPRAESISIHWTIVLALAAIAIVTTVLSSLLPALLVARVNPQAALQAASRGLGSRSVSGKLSGALVAGEVALSTLLLVGTGLLFHTLWNLEQSHLGFETAHLSTFTAMPSDSAGFSAMTVSEDTANAPQSVATLTYAPMLERMRHLPGMDDAALASSPPLSGVGVSSSFDIVGQPTDRANPQQASVTAVGRDYAPTLGTPIVRGRMVGEQDTLATPFAVAINETLAKKYFSGKDPIGKELNLGGKDTGMIKPYTIVGILGDQVDKHVGGAPQPLILLAEQQIPSTSLFYQALLKTVVTFAVKTRGNLPVAAEMRALFHQNAPGFALDNFQTMQEAVDQNTFSQRLGLYLVGSFAGLAVAMVFAGLYGVLSQLVSYRKREIGVRMALGATRVNVARMVLRQGSVLVGLGLGVGLVLSFAGGRLVQSFLYEVKPVDLGTYAAVVGALALIGLAASLLPARKAASMEPMQALRED
;
A
#
# COMPACT_ATOMS: atom_id res chain seq x y z
N MET A 1 12.84 15.07 -14.76
CA MET A 1 12.04 15.20 -16.00
C MET A 1 12.77 16.13 -16.94
N ALA A 2 13.25 15.62 -18.06
CA ALA A 2 13.92 16.45 -19.08
C ALA A 2 12.84 17.02 -20.00
N LYS A 3 12.76 18.35 -20.12
CA LYS A 3 11.90 19.02 -21.11
C LYS A 3 12.60 18.96 -22.46
N VAL A 4 12.04 18.22 -23.39
CA VAL A 4 12.55 18.15 -24.77
C VAL A 4 11.63 19.00 -25.66
N LYS A 5 12.17 20.04 -26.25
CA LYS A 5 11.50 20.90 -27.22
C LYS A 5 11.67 20.26 -28.61
N LEU A 6 10.61 19.76 -29.19
CA LEU A 6 10.65 19.11 -30.50
C LEU A 6 9.92 20.01 -31.53
N THR A 7 10.59 20.33 -32.61
CA THR A 7 10.07 21.17 -33.72
C THR A 7 9.54 20.37 -34.92
N GLY A 8 9.63 19.07 -34.89
CA GLY A 8 9.11 18.10 -35.86
C GLY A 8 9.46 16.70 -35.38
N TYR A 9 8.64 15.70 -35.72
CA TYR A 9 8.81 14.33 -35.24
C TYR A 9 8.99 13.39 -36.42
N ARG A 10 10.04 12.58 -36.38
CA ARG A 10 10.25 11.44 -37.26
C ARG A 10 10.32 10.18 -36.41
N CYS A 11 9.45 9.22 -36.70
CA CYS A 11 9.51 7.92 -36.04
C CYS A 11 10.66 7.10 -36.64
N GLU A 12 11.70 6.81 -35.85
CA GLU A 12 12.85 6.02 -36.30
C GLU A 12 12.49 4.59 -36.74
N ARG A 13 11.31 4.09 -36.34
CA ARG A 13 10.86 2.72 -36.65
C ARG A 13 10.00 2.61 -37.89
N CYS A 14 9.25 3.65 -38.25
CA CYS A 14 8.31 3.63 -39.39
C CYS A 14 8.51 4.79 -40.35
N ASP A 15 9.51 5.61 -40.13
CA ASP A 15 9.91 6.79 -40.95
C ASP A 15 8.79 7.83 -41.15
N HIS A 16 7.76 7.80 -40.32
CA HIS A 16 6.63 8.72 -40.39
C HIS A 16 6.99 10.06 -39.76
N GLU A 17 6.80 11.14 -40.53
CA GLU A 17 7.10 12.50 -40.10
C GLU A 17 5.79 13.20 -39.71
N TRP A 18 5.70 13.66 -38.46
CA TRP A 18 4.58 14.43 -37.94
C TRP A 18 4.91 15.91 -38.02
N ILE A 19 4.24 16.63 -38.89
CA ILE A 19 4.36 18.09 -38.99
C ILE A 19 3.16 18.71 -38.31
N PRO A 20 3.35 19.64 -37.34
CA PRO A 20 2.23 20.40 -36.78
C PRO A 20 1.52 21.18 -37.90
N ARG A 21 0.23 20.97 -38.07
CA ARG A 21 -0.56 21.62 -39.15
C ARG A 21 -0.80 23.11 -38.92
N ASP A 22 -0.52 23.62 -37.74
CA ASP A 22 -0.77 25.01 -37.38
C ASP A 22 0.45 25.65 -36.73
N LYS A 23 0.96 26.74 -37.33
CA LYS A 23 2.13 27.48 -36.83
C LYS A 23 1.85 28.27 -35.54
N ASP A 24 0.58 28.42 -35.17
CA ASP A 24 0.15 29.15 -33.97
C ASP A 24 -0.10 28.25 -32.75
N GLN A 25 -0.02 26.93 -32.90
CA GLN A 25 0.00 26.03 -31.74
C GLN A 25 1.43 26.00 -31.19
N GLY A 26 1.59 26.52 -29.98
CA GLY A 26 2.85 26.42 -29.25
C GLY A 26 3.33 24.96 -29.15
N PRO A 27 4.62 24.72 -28.88
CA PRO A 27 5.19 23.38 -28.90
C PRO A 27 4.42 22.46 -27.95
N LEU A 28 3.90 21.36 -28.50
CA LEU A 28 3.27 20.29 -27.71
C LEU A 28 4.32 19.75 -26.72
N GLU A 29 4.12 19.98 -25.44
CA GLU A 29 4.96 19.39 -24.40
C GLU A 29 4.57 17.94 -24.20
N PHE A 30 5.32 17.00 -24.77
CA PHE A 30 5.17 15.59 -24.45
C PHE A 30 5.97 15.25 -23.19
N HIS A 31 5.31 14.71 -22.21
CA HIS A 31 5.96 14.10 -21.06
C HIS A 31 6.29 12.64 -21.42
N ALA A 32 7.42 12.41 -22.05
CA ALA A 32 7.95 11.07 -22.23
C ALA A 32 8.52 10.58 -20.90
N GLY A 33 7.72 9.87 -20.13
CA GLY A 33 8.20 9.08 -18.99
C GLY A 33 8.67 7.71 -19.47
N LEU A 34 9.73 7.16 -18.86
CA LEU A 34 10.07 5.76 -19.07
C LEU A 34 8.84 4.92 -18.71
N TYR A 35 8.46 3.98 -19.58
CA TYR A 35 7.33 3.07 -19.35
C TYR A 35 7.39 2.39 -17.97
N GLN A 36 8.61 2.14 -17.51
CA GLN A 36 8.89 1.63 -16.17
C GLN A 36 8.49 2.63 -15.06
N GLU A 37 8.60 3.94 -15.27
CA GLU A 37 8.16 4.96 -14.30
C GLU A 37 6.63 5.04 -14.20
N ILE A 38 5.94 4.85 -15.31
CA ILE A 38 4.47 4.81 -15.35
C ILE A 38 3.96 3.59 -14.57
N LEU A 39 4.58 2.42 -14.77
CA LEU A 39 4.20 1.18 -14.09
C LEU A 39 4.58 1.15 -12.59
N THR A 40 5.69 1.78 -12.20
CA THR A 40 6.22 1.69 -10.82
C THR A 40 5.96 2.93 -9.98
N GLY A 41 5.47 4.02 -10.56
CA GLY A 41 5.30 5.30 -9.88
C GLY A 41 4.43 5.21 -8.61
N ASN A 42 3.35 4.47 -8.68
CA ASN A 42 2.42 4.29 -7.56
C ASN A 42 2.94 3.31 -6.48
N VAL A 43 3.91 2.45 -6.82
CA VAL A 43 4.42 1.42 -5.90
C VAL A 43 5.65 1.92 -5.11
N ARG A 44 6.41 2.88 -5.66
CA ARG A 44 7.63 3.41 -5.02
C ARG A 44 7.42 3.91 -3.58
N PRO A 45 6.39 4.72 -3.28
CA PRO A 45 6.18 5.19 -1.91
C PRO A 45 5.92 4.03 -0.93
N VAL A 46 5.11 3.03 -1.33
CA VAL A 46 4.82 1.85 -0.53
C VAL A 46 6.10 1.07 -0.22
N LEU A 47 6.98 0.90 -1.21
CA LEU A 47 8.28 0.25 -1.02
C LEU A 47 9.16 1.03 -0.04
N TYR A 48 9.22 2.36 -0.11
CA TYR A 48 9.98 3.15 0.86
C TYR A 48 9.44 3.00 2.28
N GLY A 49 8.11 2.95 2.46
CA GLY A 49 7.47 2.66 3.74
C GLY A 49 7.86 1.28 4.29
N LEU A 50 7.83 0.24 3.43
CA LEU A 50 8.23 -1.12 3.79
C LEU A 50 9.72 -1.22 4.15
N PHE A 51 10.61 -0.57 3.38
CA PHE A 51 12.04 -0.52 3.72
C PHE A 51 12.28 0.23 5.04
N GLY A 52 11.54 1.31 5.29
CA GLY A 52 11.57 2.01 6.57
C GLY A 52 11.15 1.11 7.74
N ALA A 53 10.03 0.39 7.61
CA ALA A 53 9.56 -0.55 8.62
C ALA A 53 10.58 -1.69 8.86
N LEU A 54 11.16 -2.24 7.79
CA LEU A 54 12.20 -3.26 7.87
C LEU A 54 13.45 -2.74 8.61
N ALA A 55 13.88 -1.50 8.32
CA ALA A 55 15.00 -0.88 9.00
C ALA A 55 14.74 -0.71 10.51
N LEU A 56 13.51 -0.32 10.90
CA LEU A 56 13.11 -0.21 12.30
C LEU A 56 13.18 -1.57 13.01
N VAL A 57 12.64 -2.63 12.40
CA VAL A 57 12.70 -3.99 12.95
C VAL A 57 14.15 -4.46 13.09
N LEU A 58 14.99 -4.16 12.09
CA LEU A 58 16.42 -4.49 12.15
C LEU A 58 17.13 -3.79 13.32
N LEU A 59 16.83 -2.50 13.56
CA LEU A 59 17.38 -1.74 14.69
C LEU A 59 16.93 -2.33 16.04
N ILE A 60 15.66 -2.74 16.16
CA ILE A 60 15.14 -3.42 17.34
C ILE A 60 15.88 -4.74 17.56
N ALA A 61 16.06 -5.52 16.50
CA ALA A 61 16.82 -6.79 16.57
C ALA A 61 18.28 -6.56 16.99
N CYS A 62 18.94 -5.53 16.44
CA CYS A 62 20.31 -5.16 16.84
C CYS A 62 20.39 -4.77 18.31
N ALA A 63 19.41 -4.00 18.82
CA ALA A 63 19.35 -3.63 20.22
C ALA A 63 19.18 -4.85 21.15
N ASN A 64 18.31 -5.82 20.78
CA ASN A 64 18.12 -7.05 21.52
C ASN A 64 19.39 -7.93 21.54
N VAL A 65 20.03 -8.12 20.39
CA VAL A 65 21.31 -8.85 20.31
C VAL A 65 22.39 -8.13 21.11
N SER A 66 22.45 -6.79 21.06
CA SER A 66 23.38 -5.98 21.85
C SER A 66 23.18 -6.20 23.35
N ASN A 67 21.91 -6.20 23.81
CA ASN A 67 21.58 -6.49 25.22
C ASN A 67 22.05 -7.88 25.66
N LEU A 68 21.85 -8.90 24.82
CA LEU A 68 22.33 -10.26 25.08
C LEU A 68 23.86 -10.34 25.12
N LEU A 69 24.56 -9.65 24.23
CA LEU A 69 26.02 -9.60 24.22
C LEU A 69 26.56 -8.87 25.43
N ILE A 70 25.93 -7.75 25.86
CA ILE A 70 26.28 -7.04 27.10
C ILE A 70 26.13 -7.99 28.30
N ALA A 71 25.03 -8.73 28.39
CA ALA A 71 24.79 -9.70 29.43
C ALA A 71 25.89 -10.77 29.50
N ARG A 72 26.26 -11.35 28.34
CA ARG A 72 27.38 -12.34 28.24
C ARG A 72 28.72 -11.74 28.62
N CYS A 73 29.02 -10.51 28.19
CA CYS A 73 30.25 -9.80 28.54
C CYS A 73 30.39 -9.60 30.05
N LEU A 74 29.29 -9.23 30.71
CA LEU A 74 29.29 -9.07 32.17
C LEU A 74 29.53 -10.39 32.91
N GLY A 75 28.97 -11.49 32.43
CA GLY A 75 29.25 -12.84 33.01
C GLY A 75 30.71 -13.33 32.82
N ARG A 76 31.40 -12.77 31.80
CA ARG A 76 32.80 -13.15 31.46
C ARG A 76 33.82 -12.08 31.81
N GLN A 77 33.48 -11.12 32.67
CA GLN A 77 34.37 -10.00 33.02
C GLN A 77 35.71 -10.47 33.63
N GLN A 78 35.71 -11.52 34.48
CA GLN A 78 36.92 -12.09 35.05
C GLN A 78 37.85 -12.66 33.99
N GLU A 79 37.29 -13.39 33.01
CA GLU A 79 38.03 -13.93 31.88
C GLU A 79 38.72 -12.84 31.06
N PHE A 80 37.96 -11.74 30.75
CA PHE A 80 38.53 -10.60 30.03
C PHE A 80 39.60 -9.85 30.84
N ALA A 81 39.41 -9.71 32.17
CA ALA A 81 40.40 -9.11 33.05
C ALA A 81 41.69 -9.89 33.12
N VAL A 82 41.63 -11.25 33.24
CA VAL A 82 42.79 -12.12 33.21
C VAL A 82 43.51 -12.03 31.87
N ARG A 83 42.81 -12.09 30.74
CA ARG A 83 43.40 -11.95 29.43
C ARG A 83 44.11 -10.61 29.24
N ALA A 84 43.49 -9.52 29.72
CA ALA A 84 44.08 -8.19 29.66
C ALA A 84 45.33 -8.09 30.57
N ALA A 85 45.33 -8.71 31.75
CA ALA A 85 46.46 -8.77 32.64
C ALA A 85 47.63 -9.60 32.04
N LEU A 86 47.33 -10.62 31.24
CA LEU A 86 48.29 -11.42 30.48
C LEU A 86 48.79 -10.74 29.17
N GLY A 87 48.44 -9.45 28.95
CA GLY A 87 48.92 -8.64 27.83
C GLY A 87 48.06 -8.67 26.57
N ALA A 88 46.82 -9.16 26.63
CA ALA A 88 45.92 -9.04 25.47
C ALA A 88 45.58 -7.59 25.17
N SER A 89 45.85 -7.13 23.94
CA SER A 89 45.51 -5.79 23.51
C SER A 89 43.99 -5.58 23.42
N ARG A 90 43.55 -4.34 23.64
CA ARG A 90 42.12 -3.96 23.51
C ARG A 90 41.55 -4.33 22.14
N ALA A 91 42.33 -4.16 21.08
CA ALA A 91 41.93 -4.54 19.71
C ALA A 91 41.67 -6.04 19.56
N ARG A 92 42.42 -6.90 20.25
CA ARG A 92 42.21 -8.35 20.23
C ARG A 92 40.90 -8.74 20.87
N LEU A 93 40.53 -8.11 22.02
CA LEU A 93 39.27 -8.35 22.70
C LEU A 93 38.07 -7.85 21.88
N VAL A 94 38.18 -6.65 21.28
CA VAL A 94 37.17 -6.12 20.37
C VAL A 94 36.95 -7.03 19.16
N ARG A 95 38.04 -7.49 18.51
CA ARG A 95 37.97 -8.40 17.36
C ARG A 95 37.30 -9.72 17.73
N GLN A 96 37.52 -10.27 18.92
CA GLN A 96 36.83 -11.44 19.40
C GLN A 96 35.32 -11.21 19.51
N MET A 97 34.88 -10.11 20.11
CA MET A 97 33.45 -9.77 20.22
C MET A 97 32.78 -9.57 18.85
N LEU A 98 33.47 -8.90 17.92
CA LEU A 98 32.99 -8.74 16.56
C LEU A 98 32.88 -10.09 15.83
N ALA A 99 33.82 -11.02 16.04
CA ALA A 99 33.77 -12.36 15.45
C ALA A 99 32.60 -13.18 16.00
N GLU A 100 32.31 -13.11 17.32
CA GLU A 100 31.13 -13.75 17.92
C GLU A 100 29.84 -13.17 17.35
N GLY A 101 29.76 -11.82 17.21
CA GLY A 101 28.62 -11.13 16.60
C GLY A 101 28.44 -11.46 15.12
N LEU A 102 29.55 -11.58 14.36
CA LEU A 102 29.52 -11.94 12.95
C LEU A 102 28.98 -13.37 12.75
N ALA A 103 29.42 -14.32 13.59
CA ALA A 103 28.93 -15.69 13.53
C ALA A 103 27.41 -15.77 13.76
N LEU A 104 26.88 -15.01 14.74
CA LEU A 104 25.43 -14.90 15.00
C LEU A 104 24.68 -14.25 13.84
N SER A 105 25.22 -13.15 13.28
CA SER A 105 24.61 -12.45 12.17
C SER A 105 24.57 -13.30 10.89
N LEU A 106 25.66 -14.04 10.60
CA LEU A 106 25.71 -14.96 9.47
C LEU A 106 24.70 -16.12 9.63
N ALA A 107 24.63 -16.72 10.81
CA ALA A 107 23.65 -17.77 11.11
C ALA A 107 22.21 -17.25 10.91
N GLY A 108 21.92 -16.02 11.39
CA GLY A 108 20.64 -15.34 11.19
C GLY A 108 20.34 -15.06 9.71
N CYS A 109 21.32 -14.58 8.94
CA CYS A 109 21.18 -14.34 7.51
C CYS A 109 20.94 -15.65 6.72
N LEU A 110 21.63 -16.73 7.05
CA LEU A 110 21.41 -18.04 6.42
C LEU A 110 20.02 -18.58 6.72
N ALA A 111 19.58 -18.51 7.97
CA ALA A 111 18.22 -18.90 8.36
C ALA A 111 17.16 -18.02 7.66
N GLY A 112 17.39 -16.71 7.60
CA GLY A 112 16.51 -15.78 6.88
C GLY A 112 16.45 -16.05 5.37
N ALA A 113 17.57 -16.36 4.72
CA ALA A 113 17.62 -16.75 3.33
C ALA A 113 16.85 -18.05 3.06
N ALA A 114 16.98 -19.04 3.95
CA ALA A 114 16.22 -20.30 3.86
C ALA A 114 14.70 -20.05 3.98
N LEU A 115 14.28 -19.23 4.94
CA LEU A 115 12.86 -18.83 5.09
C LEU A 115 12.35 -18.05 3.86
N ALA A 116 13.15 -17.14 3.31
CA ALA A 116 12.81 -16.40 2.09
C ALA A 116 12.63 -17.36 0.90
N GLN A 117 13.47 -18.39 0.78
CA GLN A 117 13.34 -19.42 -0.26
C GLN A 117 12.02 -20.21 -0.11
N VAL A 118 11.66 -20.60 1.11
CA VAL A 118 10.38 -21.28 1.38
C VAL A 118 9.21 -20.38 1.03
N ALA A 119 9.26 -19.10 1.43
CA ALA A 119 8.23 -18.12 1.09
C ALA A 119 8.08 -17.92 -0.42
N MET A 120 9.20 -17.85 -1.18
CA MET A 120 9.17 -17.77 -2.63
C MET A 120 8.51 -19.00 -3.29
N VAL A 121 8.82 -20.19 -2.81
CA VAL A 121 8.18 -21.43 -3.31
C VAL A 121 6.69 -21.41 -3.03
N ALA A 122 6.27 -20.92 -1.87
CA ALA A 122 4.85 -20.77 -1.54
C ALA A 122 4.14 -19.72 -2.43
N LEU A 123 4.78 -18.57 -2.69
CA LEU A 123 4.26 -17.52 -3.57
C LEU A 123 4.08 -17.98 -5.01
N ARG A 124 4.99 -18.81 -5.53
CA ARG A 124 4.89 -19.38 -6.88
C ARG A 124 3.74 -20.39 -7.06
N LYS A 125 3.17 -20.89 -5.95
CA LYS A 125 2.01 -21.80 -5.98
C LYS A 125 0.66 -21.06 -5.95
N LEU A 126 0.67 -19.75 -5.84
CA LEU A 126 -0.55 -18.94 -5.94
C LEU A 126 -1.10 -19.00 -7.37
N PRO A 127 -2.43 -18.86 -7.56
CA PRO A 127 -3.04 -18.85 -8.88
C PRO A 127 -2.42 -17.77 -9.79
N ASP A 128 -2.33 -18.10 -11.09
CA ASP A 128 -1.81 -17.17 -12.09
C ASP A 128 -2.62 -15.87 -12.10
N GLY A 129 -1.90 -14.74 -12.19
CA GLY A 129 -2.51 -13.41 -12.18
C GLY A 129 -2.57 -12.73 -10.81
N THR A 130 -2.39 -13.47 -9.69
CA THR A 130 -2.38 -12.87 -8.33
C THR A 130 -1.19 -11.93 -8.14
N ILE A 131 -0.02 -12.27 -8.67
CA ILE A 131 1.19 -11.44 -8.62
C ILE A 131 1.75 -11.31 -10.04
N PRO A 132 1.80 -10.10 -10.61
CA PRO A 132 2.41 -9.89 -11.92
C PRO A 132 3.86 -10.38 -11.93
N ARG A 133 4.24 -11.22 -12.90
CA ARG A 133 5.60 -11.75 -13.09
C ARG A 133 6.15 -12.56 -11.90
N ALA A 134 5.30 -13.29 -11.16
CA ALA A 134 5.74 -14.14 -10.06
C ALA A 134 6.83 -15.14 -10.47
N GLU A 135 6.80 -15.63 -11.70
CA GLU A 135 7.79 -16.56 -12.26
C GLU A 135 9.20 -15.96 -12.40
N SER A 136 9.30 -14.63 -12.59
CA SER A 136 10.59 -13.94 -12.74
C SER A 136 11.30 -13.65 -11.41
N ILE A 137 10.64 -13.92 -10.27
CA ILE A 137 11.21 -13.71 -8.95
C ILE A 137 12.25 -14.81 -8.67
N SER A 138 13.53 -14.43 -8.63
CA SER A 138 14.65 -15.34 -8.34
C SER A 138 15.68 -14.67 -7.44
N ILE A 139 16.42 -15.48 -6.68
CA ILE A 139 17.53 -14.98 -5.87
C ILE A 139 18.72 -14.74 -6.81
N HIS A 140 18.96 -13.47 -7.13
CA HIS A 140 20.14 -13.07 -7.87
C HIS A 140 21.33 -12.83 -6.92
N TRP A 141 22.52 -12.83 -7.48
CA TRP A 141 23.75 -12.60 -6.74
C TRP A 141 23.77 -11.22 -6.03
N THR A 142 23.08 -10.23 -6.54
CA THR A 142 22.87 -8.93 -5.90
C THR A 142 22.17 -9.03 -4.54
N ILE A 143 21.24 -9.97 -4.38
CA ILE A 143 20.55 -10.23 -3.11
C ILE A 143 21.52 -10.84 -2.11
N VAL A 144 22.41 -11.74 -2.55
CA VAL A 144 23.44 -12.35 -1.70
C VAL A 144 24.41 -11.26 -1.19
N LEU A 145 24.83 -10.32 -2.04
CA LEU A 145 25.65 -9.18 -1.63
C LEU A 145 24.91 -8.28 -0.62
N ALA A 146 23.63 -7.99 -0.87
CA ALA A 146 22.82 -7.21 0.06
C ALA A 146 22.71 -7.91 1.43
N LEU A 147 22.50 -9.22 1.46
CA LEU A 147 22.48 -10.02 2.70
C LEU A 147 23.83 -9.98 3.42
N ALA A 148 24.95 -10.08 2.69
CA ALA A 148 26.29 -9.94 3.27
C ALA A 148 26.52 -8.55 3.86
N ALA A 149 26.09 -7.49 3.16
CA ALA A 149 26.16 -6.12 3.66
C ALA A 149 25.30 -5.93 4.93
N ILE A 150 24.07 -6.45 4.95
CA ILE A 150 23.18 -6.45 6.11
C ILE A 150 23.83 -7.19 7.29
N ALA A 151 24.45 -8.36 7.05
CA ALA A 151 25.14 -9.10 8.10
C ALA A 151 26.28 -8.30 8.73
N ILE A 152 27.09 -7.59 7.91
CA ILE A 152 28.16 -6.72 8.40
C ILE A 152 27.60 -5.55 9.21
N VAL A 153 26.59 -4.84 8.68
CA VAL A 153 25.96 -3.71 9.35
C VAL A 153 25.35 -4.16 10.68
N THR A 154 24.62 -5.26 10.70
CA THR A 154 24.01 -5.85 11.91
C THR A 154 25.07 -6.22 12.93
N THR A 155 26.17 -6.83 12.51
CA THR A 155 27.31 -7.16 13.37
C THR A 155 27.89 -5.91 14.02
N VAL A 156 28.14 -4.87 13.24
CA VAL A 156 28.71 -3.60 13.75
C VAL A 156 27.74 -2.97 14.75
N LEU A 157 26.47 -2.81 14.37
CA LEU A 157 25.45 -2.18 15.23
C LEU A 157 25.22 -2.95 16.54
N SER A 158 25.17 -4.29 16.50
CA SER A 158 24.89 -5.10 17.68
C SER A 158 26.11 -5.32 18.59
N SER A 159 27.32 -5.41 18.00
CA SER A 159 28.53 -5.78 18.74
C SER A 159 29.42 -4.59 19.12
N LEU A 160 29.26 -3.42 18.47
CA LEU A 160 30.13 -2.26 18.73
C LEU A 160 30.02 -1.77 20.18
N LEU A 161 28.79 -1.68 20.69
CA LEU A 161 28.52 -1.19 22.03
C LEU A 161 29.09 -2.15 23.11
N PRO A 162 28.81 -3.47 23.07
CA PRO A 162 29.47 -4.45 23.96
C PRO A 162 30.99 -4.43 23.84
N ALA A 163 31.53 -4.36 22.62
CA ALA A 163 32.98 -4.33 22.38
C ALA A 163 33.67 -3.12 23.01
N LEU A 164 33.04 -1.93 22.92
CA LEU A 164 33.55 -0.71 23.57
C LEU A 164 33.52 -0.80 25.11
N LEU A 165 32.51 -1.47 25.68
CA LEU A 165 32.46 -1.74 27.12
C LEU A 165 33.62 -2.63 27.57
N VAL A 166 33.87 -3.73 26.84
CA VAL A 166 35.00 -4.63 27.14
C VAL A 166 36.33 -3.92 26.98
N ALA A 167 36.50 -3.06 25.97
CA ALA A 167 37.74 -2.30 25.76
C ALA A 167 38.05 -1.29 26.89
N ARG A 168 37.06 -0.86 27.65
CA ARG A 168 37.20 0.08 28.79
C ARG A 168 37.38 -0.62 30.16
N VAL A 169 37.41 -1.96 30.19
CA VAL A 169 37.63 -2.69 31.45
C VAL A 169 39.03 -2.39 31.97
N ASN A 170 39.10 -1.86 33.20
CA ASN A 170 40.37 -1.69 33.90
C ASN A 170 40.67 -3.02 34.65
N PRO A 171 41.76 -3.73 34.31
CA PRO A 171 42.07 -5.05 34.90
C PRO A 171 42.18 -4.99 36.43
N GLN A 172 42.84 -3.96 36.98
CA GLN A 172 43.00 -3.79 38.39
C GLN A 172 41.67 -3.60 39.14
N ALA A 173 40.81 -2.72 38.61
CA ALA A 173 39.48 -2.47 39.17
C ALA A 173 38.56 -3.69 39.05
N ALA A 174 38.66 -4.45 37.96
CA ALA A 174 37.88 -5.68 37.76
C ALA A 174 38.28 -6.81 38.71
N LEU A 175 39.56 -7.02 38.97
CA LEU A 175 40.05 -7.98 39.94
C LEU A 175 39.72 -7.59 41.39
N GLN A 176 39.82 -6.30 41.74
CA GLN A 176 39.43 -5.78 43.05
C GLN A 176 37.90 -5.74 43.27
N ALA A 177 37.12 -5.53 42.21
CA ALA A 177 35.67 -5.56 42.26
C ALA A 177 35.11 -6.98 42.44
N ALA A 178 35.83 -8.01 41.96
CA ALA A 178 35.53 -9.41 42.22
C ALA A 178 35.57 -9.73 43.71
N SER A 179 36.51 -9.08 44.49
CA SER A 179 36.64 -9.28 45.95
C SER A 179 35.64 -8.43 46.77
N ARG A 180 35.11 -7.36 46.22
CA ARG A 180 34.22 -6.40 46.94
C ARG A 180 32.77 -6.33 46.47
N GLY A 181 32.39 -7.03 45.42
CA GLY A 181 30.99 -7.11 44.92
C GLY A 181 30.39 -5.78 44.38
N LEU A 182 31.13 -4.70 44.19
CA LEU A 182 30.62 -3.35 44.00
C LEU A 182 31.06 -2.61 42.73
N GLY A 183 31.78 -3.22 41.78
CA GLY A 183 32.35 -2.49 40.64
C GLY A 183 31.56 -2.55 39.34
N SER A 184 31.46 -1.44 38.61
CA SER A 184 31.03 -1.31 37.17
C SER A 184 29.58 -1.60 36.78
N ARG A 185 28.70 -2.01 37.70
CA ARG A 185 27.31 -2.42 37.46
C ARG A 185 26.36 -1.28 37.05
N SER A 186 26.67 -0.04 37.38
CA SER A 186 25.80 1.12 37.16
C SER A 186 25.72 1.57 35.71
N VAL A 187 26.82 1.56 34.97
CA VAL A 187 26.88 2.05 33.57
C VAL A 187 26.20 1.07 32.61
N SER A 188 26.46 -0.23 32.80
CA SER A 188 25.88 -1.28 31.99
C SER A 188 24.34 -1.36 32.13
N GLY A 189 23.83 -1.22 33.37
CA GLY A 189 22.39 -1.24 33.61
C GLY A 189 21.65 -0.06 32.97
N LYS A 190 22.27 1.14 32.99
CA LYS A 190 21.71 2.33 32.30
C LYS A 190 21.69 2.15 30.79
N LEU A 191 22.74 1.53 30.20
CA LEU A 191 22.86 1.32 28.78
C LEU A 191 21.84 0.28 28.27
N SER A 192 21.71 -0.86 28.95
CA SER A 192 20.69 -1.87 28.63
C SER A 192 19.27 -1.29 28.77
N GLY A 193 19.04 -0.47 29.79
CA GLY A 193 17.76 0.25 29.94
C GLY A 193 17.48 1.22 28.81
N ALA A 194 18.48 1.97 28.33
CA ALA A 194 18.36 2.88 27.21
C ALA A 194 18.06 2.13 25.88
N LEU A 195 18.68 0.95 25.67
CA LEU A 195 18.38 0.12 24.51
C LEU A 195 16.93 -0.36 24.52
N VAL A 196 16.44 -0.86 25.67
CA VAL A 196 15.03 -1.28 25.80
C VAL A 196 14.07 -0.11 25.62
N ALA A 197 14.36 1.06 26.18
CA ALA A 197 13.53 2.24 25.94
C ALA A 197 13.53 2.64 24.44
N GLY A 198 14.68 2.52 23.76
CA GLY A 198 14.78 2.69 22.31
C GLY A 198 13.96 1.67 21.52
N GLU A 199 13.99 0.38 21.91
CA GLU A 199 13.15 -0.66 21.30
C GLU A 199 11.66 -0.36 21.45
N VAL A 200 11.21 0.07 22.65
CA VAL A 200 9.82 0.49 22.87
C VAL A 200 9.47 1.69 22.00
N ALA A 201 10.38 2.68 21.88
CA ALA A 201 10.14 3.86 21.04
C ALA A 201 10.00 3.51 19.55
N LEU A 202 10.89 2.67 19.03
CA LEU A 202 10.82 2.22 17.62
C LEU A 202 9.57 1.36 17.36
N SER A 203 9.22 0.49 18.32
CA SER A 203 8.00 -0.31 18.23
C SER A 203 6.73 0.53 18.32
N THR A 204 6.73 1.60 19.12
CA THR A 204 5.63 2.57 19.17
C THR A 204 5.42 3.20 17.79
N LEU A 205 6.50 3.65 17.15
CA LEU A 205 6.46 4.24 15.81
C LEU A 205 5.88 3.25 14.78
N LEU A 206 6.32 1.99 14.83
CA LEU A 206 5.87 0.96 13.91
C LEU A 206 4.39 0.59 14.13
N LEU A 207 3.97 0.46 15.40
CA LEU A 207 2.59 0.16 15.76
C LEU A 207 1.63 1.30 15.40
N VAL A 208 2.02 2.56 15.61
CA VAL A 208 1.23 3.71 15.18
C VAL A 208 1.07 3.70 13.67
N GLY A 209 2.15 3.49 12.91
CA GLY A 209 2.09 3.37 11.46
C GLY A 209 1.14 2.25 11.00
N THR A 210 1.24 1.07 11.63
CA THR A 210 0.34 -0.08 11.36
C THR A 210 -1.12 0.26 11.68
N GLY A 211 -1.38 0.90 12.82
CA GLY A 211 -2.72 1.28 13.24
C GLY A 211 -3.36 2.31 12.29
N LEU A 212 -2.59 3.29 11.81
CA LEU A 212 -3.05 4.27 10.82
C LEU A 212 -3.36 3.59 9.47
N LEU A 213 -2.53 2.64 9.03
CA LEU A 213 -2.80 1.87 7.81
C LEU A 213 -4.04 0.97 7.96
N PHE A 214 -4.23 0.36 9.12
CA PHE A 214 -5.43 -0.40 9.42
C PHE A 214 -6.70 0.47 9.36
N HIS A 215 -6.66 1.65 9.97
CA HIS A 215 -7.79 2.59 9.96
C HIS A 215 -8.07 3.10 8.53
N THR A 216 -7.02 3.36 7.75
CA THR A 216 -7.13 3.70 6.33
C THR A 216 -7.83 2.60 5.53
N LEU A 217 -7.41 1.34 5.68
CA LEU A 217 -8.03 0.22 4.98
C LEU A 217 -9.49 0.02 5.42
N TRP A 218 -9.77 0.16 6.71
CA TRP A 218 -11.12 0.10 7.24
C TRP A 218 -12.05 1.15 6.62
N ASN A 219 -11.57 2.40 6.49
CA ASN A 219 -12.33 3.47 5.84
C ASN A 219 -12.52 3.20 4.33
N LEU A 220 -11.48 2.66 3.66
CA LEU A 220 -11.59 2.28 2.25
C LEU A 220 -12.63 1.18 2.02
N GLU A 221 -12.69 0.17 2.88
CA GLU A 221 -13.69 -0.91 2.77
C GLU A 221 -15.12 -0.43 3.06
N GLN A 222 -15.27 0.63 3.84
CA GLN A 222 -16.57 1.24 4.11
C GLN A 222 -16.93 2.41 3.18
N SER A 223 -16.03 2.77 2.26
CA SER A 223 -16.27 3.90 1.36
C SER A 223 -17.44 3.62 0.41
N HIS A 224 -18.25 4.64 0.16
CA HIS A 224 -19.33 4.56 -0.81
C HIS A 224 -18.75 4.54 -2.22
N LEU A 225 -18.91 3.40 -2.90
CA LEU A 225 -18.39 3.21 -4.26
C LEU A 225 -19.22 3.94 -5.32
N GLY A 226 -20.51 4.23 -5.02
CA GLY A 226 -21.46 4.80 -5.97
C GLY A 226 -22.03 3.78 -6.97
N PHE A 227 -21.71 2.48 -6.78
CA PHE A 227 -22.24 1.36 -7.54
C PHE A 227 -22.34 0.10 -6.66
N GLU A 228 -23.12 -0.89 -7.10
CA GLU A 228 -23.26 -2.16 -6.43
C GLU A 228 -22.16 -3.15 -6.86
N THR A 229 -21.67 -3.96 -5.92
CA THR A 229 -20.69 -5.02 -6.23
C THR A 229 -21.30 -6.41 -6.25
N ALA A 230 -22.46 -6.59 -5.60
CA ALA A 230 -23.11 -7.87 -5.45
C ALA A 230 -23.69 -8.37 -6.77
N HIS A 231 -23.35 -9.60 -7.16
CA HIS A 231 -23.82 -10.25 -8.39
C HIS A 231 -23.54 -9.47 -9.69
N LEU A 232 -22.61 -8.55 -9.66
CA LEU A 232 -22.18 -7.76 -10.81
C LEU A 232 -20.80 -8.26 -11.28
N SER A 233 -20.75 -8.72 -12.53
CA SER A 233 -19.53 -9.17 -13.20
C SER A 233 -19.24 -8.31 -14.40
N THR A 234 -17.97 -8.13 -14.71
CA THR A 234 -17.50 -7.41 -15.90
C THR A 234 -16.59 -8.30 -16.74
N PHE A 235 -16.59 -8.05 -18.03
CA PHE A 235 -15.62 -8.62 -18.97
C PHE A 235 -15.37 -7.66 -20.11
N THR A 236 -14.20 -7.73 -20.70
CA THR A 236 -13.82 -6.90 -21.85
C THR A 236 -14.01 -7.68 -23.14
N ALA A 237 -14.50 -6.98 -24.17
CA ALA A 237 -14.57 -7.49 -25.53
C ALA A 237 -13.68 -6.64 -26.43
N MET A 238 -12.78 -7.29 -27.14
CA MET A 238 -11.84 -6.67 -28.08
C MET A 238 -12.00 -7.31 -29.45
N PRO A 239 -11.97 -6.54 -30.53
CA PRO A 239 -11.89 -7.11 -31.87
C PRO A 239 -10.63 -7.96 -32.02
N SER A 240 -10.77 -9.20 -32.48
CA SER A 240 -9.66 -10.16 -32.56
C SER A 240 -8.74 -9.91 -33.77
N ASP A 241 -9.22 -9.16 -34.76
CA ASP A 241 -8.47 -8.85 -35.97
C ASP A 241 -8.66 -7.39 -36.39
N SER A 242 -7.53 -6.69 -36.53
CA SER A 242 -7.51 -5.31 -37.03
C SER A 242 -7.97 -5.18 -38.49
N ALA A 243 -7.87 -6.23 -39.31
CA ALA A 243 -8.33 -6.25 -40.66
C ALA A 243 -9.86 -6.43 -40.76
N GLY A 244 -10.46 -7.32 -39.97
CA GLY A 244 -11.91 -7.44 -39.82
C GLY A 244 -12.54 -6.16 -39.27
N PHE A 245 -11.80 -5.47 -38.43
CA PHE A 245 -12.17 -4.17 -37.87
C PHE A 245 -12.08 -3.03 -38.89
N SER A 246 -11.15 -3.08 -39.84
CA SER A 246 -11.10 -2.16 -40.99
C SER A 246 -12.25 -2.37 -41.95
N ALA A 247 -12.75 -3.59 -42.11
CA ALA A 247 -13.93 -3.90 -42.93
C ALA A 247 -15.26 -3.42 -42.29
N MET A 248 -15.32 -3.28 -40.96
CA MET A 248 -16.41 -2.62 -40.22
C MET A 248 -16.35 -1.08 -40.29
N THR A 249 -15.28 -0.50 -40.81
CA THR A 249 -15.20 0.94 -41.09
C THR A 249 -15.90 1.26 -42.39
N VAL A 250 -17.15 1.67 -42.24
CA VAL A 250 -17.85 2.69 -42.98
C VAL A 250 -17.34 3.01 -44.37
N SER A 251 -18.13 2.63 -45.34
CA SER A 251 -18.20 3.31 -46.61
C SER A 251 -18.43 4.81 -46.40
N GLU A 252 -17.59 5.65 -46.99
CA GLU A 252 -17.69 7.14 -46.91
C GLU A 252 -18.95 7.70 -47.59
N ASP A 253 -19.91 6.87 -47.97
CA ASP A 253 -21.18 7.29 -48.56
C ASP A 253 -22.08 7.88 -47.49
N THR A 254 -22.03 9.21 -47.42
CA THR A 254 -22.77 10.10 -46.54
C THR A 254 -24.30 10.07 -46.69
N ALA A 255 -24.85 9.24 -47.54
CA ALA A 255 -26.29 9.11 -47.77
C ALA A 255 -27.00 8.07 -46.90
N ASN A 256 -26.26 7.06 -46.40
CA ASN A 256 -26.75 6.11 -45.40
C ASN A 256 -25.91 6.28 -44.15
N ALA A 257 -26.53 6.70 -43.03
CA ALA A 257 -25.87 6.81 -41.73
C ALA A 257 -25.04 5.58 -41.46
N PRO A 258 -23.72 5.68 -41.26
CA PRO A 258 -22.86 4.52 -41.16
C PRO A 258 -23.27 3.70 -39.96
N GLN A 259 -23.56 2.42 -40.20
CA GLN A 259 -23.89 1.46 -39.16
C GLN A 259 -22.63 1.28 -38.30
N SER A 260 -22.66 1.77 -37.08
CA SER A 260 -21.54 1.70 -36.15
C SER A 260 -21.43 0.29 -35.55
N VAL A 261 -20.24 -0.11 -35.07
CA VAL A 261 -20.05 -1.35 -34.29
C VAL A 261 -21.00 -1.37 -33.08
N ALA A 262 -21.29 -0.20 -32.51
CA ALA A 262 -22.24 -0.06 -31.42
C ALA A 262 -23.64 -0.56 -31.83
N THR A 263 -24.13 -0.12 -32.98
CA THR A 263 -25.47 -0.50 -33.47
C THR A 263 -25.51 -1.92 -34.02
N LEU A 264 -24.47 -2.34 -34.75
CA LEU A 264 -24.45 -3.66 -35.42
C LEU A 264 -24.12 -4.81 -34.47
N THR A 265 -23.31 -4.57 -33.44
CA THR A 265 -22.78 -5.65 -32.60
C THR A 265 -23.16 -5.47 -31.15
N TYR A 266 -22.87 -4.32 -30.56
CA TYR A 266 -23.01 -4.16 -29.10
C TYR A 266 -24.46 -4.16 -28.64
N ALA A 267 -25.33 -3.38 -29.28
CA ALA A 267 -26.74 -3.33 -28.90
C ALA A 267 -27.46 -4.69 -29.06
N PRO A 268 -27.32 -5.44 -30.19
CA PRO A 268 -27.87 -6.79 -30.30
C PRO A 268 -27.30 -7.79 -29.29
N MET A 269 -26.01 -7.66 -28.93
CA MET A 269 -25.41 -8.53 -27.93
C MET A 269 -25.97 -8.25 -26.53
N LEU A 270 -26.15 -7.00 -26.13
CA LEU A 270 -26.79 -6.62 -24.88
C LEU A 270 -28.20 -7.19 -24.75
N GLU A 271 -29.01 -7.10 -25.81
CA GLU A 271 -30.36 -7.70 -25.82
C GLU A 271 -30.33 -9.21 -25.62
N ARG A 272 -29.43 -9.90 -26.31
CA ARG A 272 -29.29 -11.37 -26.15
C ARG A 272 -28.83 -11.76 -24.76
N MET A 273 -27.91 -11.00 -24.15
CA MET A 273 -27.45 -11.22 -22.77
C MET A 273 -28.61 -11.13 -21.78
N ARG A 274 -29.49 -10.13 -21.92
CA ARG A 274 -30.66 -9.95 -21.03
C ARG A 274 -31.66 -11.09 -21.11
N HIS A 275 -31.75 -11.76 -22.26
CA HIS A 275 -32.62 -12.90 -22.46
C HIS A 275 -32.05 -14.24 -21.99
N LEU A 276 -30.79 -14.26 -21.50
CA LEU A 276 -30.21 -15.48 -20.94
C LEU A 276 -30.84 -15.84 -19.60
N PRO A 277 -31.13 -17.13 -19.34
CA PRO A 277 -31.67 -17.56 -18.06
C PRO A 277 -30.75 -17.18 -16.89
N GLY A 278 -31.31 -16.55 -15.85
CA GLY A 278 -30.56 -16.13 -14.66
C GLY A 278 -29.79 -14.82 -14.81
N MET A 279 -29.89 -14.16 -15.95
CA MET A 279 -29.45 -12.81 -16.16
C MET A 279 -30.51 -11.84 -15.65
N ASP A 280 -30.10 -10.80 -14.96
CA ASP A 280 -31.00 -9.75 -14.47
C ASP A 280 -30.95 -8.54 -15.39
N ASP A 281 -29.75 -8.08 -15.70
CA ASP A 281 -29.51 -6.97 -16.62
C ASP A 281 -28.09 -7.01 -17.22
N ALA A 282 -27.87 -6.27 -18.29
CA ALA A 282 -26.57 -6.12 -18.93
C ALA A 282 -26.42 -4.70 -19.48
N ALA A 283 -25.24 -4.13 -19.28
CA ALA A 283 -24.89 -2.80 -19.77
C ALA A 283 -23.50 -2.81 -20.41
N LEU A 284 -23.27 -1.80 -21.27
CA LEU A 284 -21.97 -1.54 -21.87
C LEU A 284 -21.39 -0.25 -21.29
N ALA A 285 -20.10 -0.25 -21.06
CA ALA A 285 -19.34 0.95 -20.76
C ALA A 285 -17.97 0.88 -21.42
N SER A 286 -17.51 1.96 -22.03
CA SER A 286 -16.15 2.01 -22.58
C SER A 286 -15.10 2.03 -21.46
N SER A 287 -15.47 2.57 -20.31
CA SER A 287 -14.60 2.68 -19.13
C SER A 287 -15.45 2.58 -17.87
N PRO A 288 -15.77 1.35 -17.41
CA PRO A 288 -16.52 1.18 -16.17
C PRO A 288 -15.68 1.62 -14.95
N PRO A 289 -16.33 1.85 -13.80
CA PRO A 289 -15.62 2.12 -12.55
C PRO A 289 -14.52 1.10 -12.28
N LEU A 290 -13.41 1.56 -11.70
CA LEU A 290 -12.22 0.76 -11.33
C LEU A 290 -11.48 0.08 -12.50
N SER A 291 -11.82 0.37 -13.75
CA SER A 291 -11.11 -0.20 -14.91
C SER A 291 -9.68 0.33 -15.08
N GLY A 292 -9.34 1.42 -14.39
CA GLY A 292 -8.04 2.09 -14.52
C GLY A 292 -7.81 2.77 -15.88
N VAL A 293 -8.70 2.54 -16.85
CA VAL A 293 -8.67 3.14 -18.19
C VAL A 293 -9.73 4.23 -18.24
N GLY A 294 -9.42 5.37 -18.80
CA GLY A 294 -10.38 6.46 -18.96
C GLY A 294 -9.89 7.46 -20.00
N VAL A 295 -10.81 7.96 -20.79
CA VAL A 295 -10.56 9.06 -21.72
C VAL A 295 -10.95 10.35 -21.01
N SER A 296 -10.01 11.28 -20.88
CA SER A 296 -10.29 12.63 -20.40
C SER A 296 -10.35 13.59 -21.58
N SER A 297 -11.32 14.47 -21.58
CA SER A 297 -11.47 15.49 -22.62
C SER A 297 -11.71 16.85 -22.01
N SER A 298 -11.27 17.87 -22.72
CA SER A 298 -11.73 19.24 -22.48
C SER A 298 -13.16 19.41 -22.99
N PHE A 299 -13.90 20.28 -22.33
CA PHE A 299 -15.24 20.68 -22.76
C PHE A 299 -15.48 22.17 -22.47
N ASP A 300 -16.41 22.74 -23.19
CA ASP A 300 -16.87 24.12 -23.00
C ASP A 300 -18.37 24.12 -22.71
N ILE A 301 -18.81 24.98 -21.80
CA ILE A 301 -20.26 25.22 -21.55
C ILE A 301 -20.72 26.30 -22.49
N VAL A 302 -21.71 26.00 -23.33
CA VAL A 302 -22.26 26.97 -24.30
C VAL A 302 -22.78 28.22 -23.57
N GLY A 303 -22.35 29.39 -24.03
CA GLY A 303 -22.72 30.68 -23.42
C GLY A 303 -21.84 31.12 -22.24
N GLN A 304 -20.79 30.36 -21.90
CA GLN A 304 -19.76 30.79 -20.95
C GLN A 304 -18.45 31.12 -21.67
N PRO A 305 -17.65 32.08 -21.15
CA PRO A 305 -16.34 32.36 -21.73
C PRO A 305 -15.40 31.17 -21.54
N THR A 306 -14.77 30.75 -22.63
CA THR A 306 -13.77 29.67 -22.62
C THR A 306 -12.43 30.21 -22.17
N ASP A 307 -11.89 29.65 -21.08
CA ASP A 307 -10.51 29.89 -20.65
C ASP A 307 -9.58 28.85 -21.33
N ARG A 308 -8.95 29.24 -22.42
CA ARG A 308 -8.02 28.39 -23.16
C ARG A 308 -6.75 28.06 -22.40
N ALA A 309 -6.38 28.85 -21.39
CA ALA A 309 -5.21 28.58 -20.56
C ALA A 309 -5.49 27.52 -19.50
N ASN A 310 -6.77 27.39 -19.09
CA ASN A 310 -7.23 26.44 -18.08
C ASN A 310 -8.53 25.75 -18.56
N PRO A 311 -8.45 24.84 -19.54
CA PRO A 311 -9.64 24.20 -20.10
C PRO A 311 -10.36 23.37 -19.04
N GLN A 312 -11.69 23.41 -19.07
CA GLN A 312 -12.52 22.53 -18.25
C GLN A 312 -12.27 21.08 -18.71
N GLN A 313 -12.06 20.17 -17.78
CA GLN A 313 -11.77 18.77 -18.08
C GLN A 313 -12.71 17.83 -17.33
N ALA A 314 -13.11 16.75 -18.00
CA ALA A 314 -13.88 15.67 -17.44
C ALA A 314 -13.44 14.32 -18.03
N SER A 315 -13.61 13.26 -17.27
CA SER A 315 -13.59 11.89 -17.81
C SER A 315 -14.82 11.70 -18.71
N VAL A 316 -14.64 11.01 -19.83
CA VAL A 316 -15.73 10.74 -20.80
C VAL A 316 -15.85 9.25 -20.96
N THR A 317 -17.06 8.73 -20.76
CA THR A 317 -17.40 7.31 -20.90
C THR A 317 -18.57 7.14 -21.84
N ALA A 318 -18.42 6.31 -22.85
CA ALA A 318 -19.54 5.85 -23.67
C ALA A 318 -20.28 4.75 -22.94
N VAL A 319 -21.59 4.88 -22.84
CA VAL A 319 -22.45 3.93 -22.13
C VAL A 319 -23.60 3.46 -23.00
N GLY A 320 -23.93 2.18 -22.83
CA GLY A 320 -25.13 1.61 -23.42
C GLY A 320 -26.37 1.88 -22.57
N ARG A 321 -27.48 1.35 -23.05
CA ARG A 321 -28.74 1.29 -22.32
C ARG A 321 -28.52 0.65 -20.92
N ASP A 322 -29.32 1.10 -19.97
CA ASP A 322 -29.41 0.54 -18.61
C ASP A 322 -28.11 0.54 -17.79
N TYR A 323 -27.12 1.37 -18.18
CA TYR A 323 -25.85 1.50 -17.42
C TYR A 323 -26.09 1.81 -15.93
N ALA A 324 -26.91 2.81 -15.62
CA ALA A 324 -27.15 3.21 -14.25
C ALA A 324 -27.90 2.15 -13.43
N PRO A 325 -29.00 1.53 -13.90
CA PRO A 325 -29.67 0.45 -13.16
C PRO A 325 -28.83 -0.82 -13.04
N THR A 326 -28.07 -1.21 -14.08
CA THR A 326 -27.20 -2.40 -14.02
C THR A 326 -26.12 -2.24 -12.94
N LEU A 327 -25.50 -1.06 -12.85
CA LEU A 327 -24.49 -0.76 -11.83
C LEU A 327 -25.11 -0.39 -10.47
N GLY A 328 -26.41 -0.17 -10.37
CA GLY A 328 -27.05 0.29 -9.14
C GLY A 328 -26.72 1.74 -8.79
N THR A 329 -26.32 2.56 -9.78
CA THR A 329 -25.97 3.96 -9.55
C THR A 329 -27.22 4.83 -9.54
N PRO A 330 -27.45 5.67 -8.51
CA PRO A 330 -28.66 6.47 -8.43
C PRO A 330 -28.67 7.61 -9.46
N ILE A 331 -29.81 7.81 -10.11
CA ILE A 331 -30.08 8.99 -10.90
C ILE A 331 -30.58 10.07 -9.95
N VAL A 332 -29.79 11.12 -9.74
CA VAL A 332 -30.11 12.19 -8.79
C VAL A 332 -31.19 13.11 -9.34
N ARG A 333 -31.07 13.45 -10.62
CA ARG A 333 -32.04 14.33 -11.32
C ARG A 333 -32.06 14.04 -12.82
N GLY A 334 -33.22 14.28 -13.45
CA GLY A 334 -33.39 14.10 -14.88
C GLY A 334 -33.48 12.62 -15.30
N ARG A 335 -32.89 12.26 -16.43
CA ARG A 335 -32.86 10.91 -16.99
C ARG A 335 -31.45 10.50 -17.38
N MET A 336 -31.22 9.21 -17.47
CA MET A 336 -30.02 8.66 -18.09
C MET A 336 -30.10 8.74 -19.62
N VAL A 337 -28.94 8.81 -20.28
CA VAL A 337 -28.83 8.58 -21.72
C VAL A 337 -29.11 7.11 -22.02
N GLY A 338 -29.74 6.83 -23.18
CA GLY A 338 -30.18 5.47 -23.50
C GLY A 338 -30.55 5.29 -24.96
N GLU A 339 -31.36 4.26 -25.29
CA GLU A 339 -31.74 3.89 -26.65
C GLU A 339 -32.43 4.98 -27.47
N GLN A 340 -33.17 5.88 -26.81
CA GLN A 340 -33.81 7.01 -27.47
C GLN A 340 -32.79 8.04 -27.97
N ASP A 341 -31.56 7.98 -27.50
CA ASP A 341 -30.51 8.93 -27.83
C ASP A 341 -29.65 8.38 -28.98
N THR A 342 -30.08 8.65 -30.21
CA THR A 342 -29.44 8.20 -31.47
C THR A 342 -28.89 9.40 -32.24
N LEU A 343 -28.14 9.15 -33.31
CA LEU A 343 -27.64 10.22 -34.18
C LEU A 343 -28.76 11.06 -34.84
N ALA A 344 -30.00 10.54 -34.90
CA ALA A 344 -31.16 11.24 -35.44
C ALA A 344 -31.88 12.13 -34.43
N THR A 345 -31.59 11.99 -33.14
CA THR A 345 -32.20 12.78 -32.07
C THR A 345 -31.28 13.90 -31.59
N PRO A 346 -31.78 14.89 -30.82
CA PRO A 346 -30.92 15.88 -30.17
C PRO A 346 -29.85 15.22 -29.31
N PHE A 347 -28.63 15.68 -29.41
CA PHE A 347 -27.51 15.08 -28.68
C PHE A 347 -27.64 15.31 -27.18
N ALA A 348 -27.51 14.25 -26.39
CA ALA A 348 -27.76 14.23 -24.97
C ALA A 348 -26.57 13.65 -24.20
N VAL A 349 -26.31 14.21 -23.03
CA VAL A 349 -25.32 13.68 -22.07
C VAL A 349 -25.91 13.60 -20.67
N ALA A 350 -25.45 12.63 -19.89
CA ALA A 350 -25.59 12.66 -18.45
C ALA A 350 -24.23 13.04 -17.81
N ILE A 351 -24.28 13.71 -16.67
CA ILE A 351 -23.09 14.13 -15.92
C ILE A 351 -23.18 13.62 -14.49
N ASN A 352 -22.06 13.57 -13.77
CA ASN A 352 -22.11 13.25 -12.34
C ASN A 352 -22.27 14.49 -11.46
N GLU A 353 -22.58 14.29 -10.16
CA GLU A 353 -22.75 15.38 -9.20
C GLU A 353 -21.49 16.23 -9.06
N THR A 354 -20.30 15.63 -9.07
CA THR A 354 -19.02 16.34 -8.98
C THR A 354 -18.84 17.34 -10.11
N LEU A 355 -19.18 16.96 -11.36
CA LEU A 355 -19.14 17.90 -12.50
C LEU A 355 -20.14 19.03 -12.30
N ALA A 356 -21.38 18.69 -11.91
CA ALA A 356 -22.43 19.67 -11.66
C ALA A 356 -22.01 20.69 -10.57
N LYS A 357 -21.49 20.22 -9.45
CA LYS A 357 -21.02 21.06 -8.33
C LYS A 357 -19.83 21.95 -8.75
N LYS A 358 -18.86 21.36 -9.47
CA LYS A 358 -17.60 22.05 -9.82
C LYS A 358 -17.79 23.18 -10.86
N TYR A 359 -18.58 22.92 -11.90
CA TYR A 359 -18.63 23.83 -13.05
C TYR A 359 -19.93 24.64 -13.17
N PHE A 360 -20.99 24.27 -12.45
CA PHE A 360 -22.26 25.02 -12.51
C PHE A 360 -22.55 25.87 -11.26
N SER A 361 -21.73 25.77 -10.20
CA SER A 361 -21.76 26.66 -9.02
C SER A 361 -23.17 26.94 -8.47
N GLY A 362 -23.99 25.90 -8.27
CA GLY A 362 -25.36 26.02 -7.76
C GLY A 362 -26.43 26.39 -8.79
N LYS A 363 -26.08 26.59 -10.06
CA LYS A 363 -27.05 26.74 -11.16
C LYS A 363 -27.50 25.35 -11.62
N ASP A 364 -28.73 25.26 -12.13
CA ASP A 364 -29.24 24.02 -12.71
C ASP A 364 -28.50 23.70 -14.02
N PRO A 365 -27.78 22.55 -14.09
CA PRO A 365 -27.10 22.15 -15.30
C PRO A 365 -28.02 21.48 -16.32
N ILE A 366 -29.20 20.98 -15.93
CA ILE A 366 -30.14 20.31 -16.84
C ILE A 366 -30.62 21.32 -17.92
N GLY A 367 -30.58 20.87 -19.18
CA GLY A 367 -30.92 21.69 -20.33
C GLY A 367 -29.81 22.64 -20.79
N LYS A 368 -28.66 22.67 -20.12
CA LYS A 368 -27.47 23.38 -20.61
C LYS A 368 -26.73 22.53 -21.63
N GLU A 369 -26.00 23.18 -22.51
CA GLU A 369 -25.30 22.54 -23.60
C GLU A 369 -23.78 22.55 -23.37
N LEU A 370 -23.14 21.43 -23.71
CA LEU A 370 -21.69 21.23 -23.65
C LEU A 370 -21.14 21.01 -25.06
N ASN A 371 -20.04 21.65 -25.38
CA ASN A 371 -19.21 21.30 -26.53
C ASN A 371 -18.09 20.37 -26.04
N LEU A 372 -18.00 19.15 -26.57
CA LEU A 372 -17.00 18.15 -26.18
C LEU A 372 -15.83 18.17 -27.16
N GLY A 373 -14.64 18.34 -26.63
CA GLY A 373 -13.41 18.45 -27.42
C GLY A 373 -13.38 19.72 -28.31
N GLY A 374 -12.27 19.94 -28.98
CA GLY A 374 -12.14 21.03 -29.94
C GLY A 374 -12.77 20.66 -31.29
N LYS A 375 -12.71 21.60 -32.25
CA LYS A 375 -13.21 21.43 -33.64
C LYS A 375 -12.65 20.18 -34.35
N ASP A 376 -11.52 19.69 -33.91
CA ASP A 376 -10.79 18.56 -34.52
C ASP A 376 -11.23 17.17 -34.00
N THR A 377 -12.14 17.11 -33.01
CA THR A 377 -12.59 15.83 -32.44
C THR A 377 -13.69 15.12 -33.22
N GLY A 378 -14.26 15.79 -34.23
CA GLY A 378 -15.41 15.28 -35.00
C GLY A 378 -16.75 15.34 -34.26
N MET A 379 -16.78 15.96 -33.06
CA MET A 379 -18.00 16.20 -32.28
C MET A 379 -18.63 17.54 -32.76
N ILE A 380 -19.51 17.48 -33.74
CA ILE A 380 -19.93 18.63 -34.55
C ILE A 380 -21.03 19.46 -33.85
N LYS A 381 -21.78 18.87 -32.94
CA LYS A 381 -22.96 19.50 -32.31
C LYS A 381 -22.79 19.56 -30.80
N PRO A 382 -23.36 20.57 -30.13
CA PRO A 382 -23.41 20.59 -28.67
C PRO A 382 -24.29 19.46 -28.12
N TYR A 383 -23.98 19.01 -26.94
CA TYR A 383 -24.69 17.98 -26.18
C TYR A 383 -25.49 18.63 -25.05
N THR A 384 -26.78 18.36 -24.98
CA THR A 384 -27.65 18.84 -23.91
C THR A 384 -27.55 17.95 -22.69
N ILE A 385 -27.37 18.53 -21.51
CA ILE A 385 -27.38 17.78 -20.24
C ILE A 385 -28.82 17.39 -19.93
N VAL A 386 -29.09 16.07 -19.89
CA VAL A 386 -30.42 15.51 -19.64
C VAL A 386 -30.56 14.86 -18.26
N GLY A 387 -29.45 14.59 -17.58
CA GLY A 387 -29.49 13.99 -16.26
C GLY A 387 -28.22 14.16 -15.46
N ILE A 388 -28.36 13.93 -14.15
CA ILE A 388 -27.29 13.96 -13.17
C ILE A 388 -27.29 12.63 -12.44
N LEU A 389 -26.17 11.90 -12.53
CA LEU A 389 -25.91 10.68 -11.80
C LEU A 389 -25.24 10.98 -10.46
N GLY A 390 -25.42 10.09 -9.49
CA GLY A 390 -24.60 10.04 -8.29
C GLY A 390 -23.11 9.83 -8.64
N ASP A 391 -22.25 10.30 -7.77
CA ASP A 391 -20.81 10.14 -7.96
C ASP A 391 -20.42 8.67 -7.84
N GLN A 392 -19.56 8.21 -8.75
CA GLN A 392 -18.95 6.88 -8.76
C GLN A 392 -17.47 7.01 -8.51
N VAL A 393 -16.88 5.99 -7.90
CA VAL A 393 -15.42 5.85 -7.84
C VAL A 393 -14.90 5.53 -9.24
N ASP A 394 -14.03 6.37 -9.79
CA ASP A 394 -13.50 6.23 -11.15
C ASP A 394 -12.32 5.24 -11.20
N LYS A 395 -11.16 5.60 -10.67
CA LYS A 395 -9.90 4.86 -10.86
C LYS A 395 -9.45 4.08 -9.64
N HIS A 396 -9.62 4.64 -8.46
CA HIS A 396 -9.11 4.08 -7.21
C HIS A 396 -10.16 4.19 -6.11
N VAL A 397 -10.38 3.09 -5.40
CA VAL A 397 -11.20 3.09 -4.18
C VAL A 397 -10.64 4.12 -3.21
N GLY A 398 -11.51 5.01 -2.71
CA GLY A 398 -11.11 6.11 -1.86
C GLY A 398 -10.58 7.35 -2.60
N GLY A 399 -10.51 7.31 -3.93
CA GLY A 399 -10.22 8.50 -4.73
C GLY A 399 -11.39 9.51 -4.67
N ALA A 400 -11.07 10.81 -4.67
CA ALA A 400 -12.12 11.82 -4.82
C ALA A 400 -12.82 11.64 -6.17
N PRO A 401 -14.17 11.69 -6.22
CA PRO A 401 -14.91 11.59 -7.46
C PRO A 401 -14.41 12.63 -8.46
N GLN A 402 -14.23 12.22 -9.70
CA GLN A 402 -13.80 13.11 -10.77
C GLN A 402 -15.00 13.56 -11.61
N PRO A 403 -14.94 14.76 -12.23
CA PRO A 403 -15.94 15.17 -13.19
C PRO A 403 -16.11 14.12 -14.29
N LEU A 404 -17.34 13.66 -14.53
CA LEU A 404 -17.66 12.58 -15.46
C LEU A 404 -18.77 13.01 -16.41
N ILE A 405 -18.60 12.72 -17.71
CA ILE A 405 -19.58 12.88 -18.76
C ILE A 405 -19.88 11.50 -19.35
N LEU A 406 -21.15 11.16 -19.41
CA LEU A 406 -21.66 9.91 -19.95
C LEU A 406 -22.35 10.18 -21.29
N LEU A 407 -21.85 9.55 -22.35
CA LEU A 407 -22.35 9.65 -23.72
C LEU A 407 -23.11 8.39 -24.10
N ALA A 408 -24.27 8.55 -24.75
CA ALA A 408 -24.91 7.40 -25.38
C ALA A 408 -24.02 6.86 -26.51
N GLU A 409 -23.70 5.56 -26.48
CA GLU A 409 -22.85 4.90 -27.49
C GLU A 409 -23.32 5.13 -28.91
N GLN A 410 -24.65 5.17 -29.12
CA GLN A 410 -25.29 5.35 -30.43
C GLN A 410 -25.27 6.80 -30.91
N GLN A 411 -24.94 7.77 -30.05
CA GLN A 411 -24.80 9.20 -30.43
C GLN A 411 -23.38 9.63 -30.75
N ILE A 412 -22.41 8.74 -30.64
CA ILE A 412 -21.02 9.06 -30.94
C ILE A 412 -20.78 8.83 -32.44
N PRO A 413 -20.48 9.90 -33.20
CA PRO A 413 -20.22 9.77 -34.65
C PRO A 413 -19.02 8.84 -34.91
N SER A 414 -19.16 7.89 -35.81
CA SER A 414 -18.11 6.92 -36.15
C SER A 414 -16.81 7.56 -36.70
N THR A 415 -16.91 8.76 -37.23
CA THR A 415 -15.77 9.55 -37.71
C THR A 415 -15.06 10.32 -36.61
N SER A 416 -15.62 10.35 -35.38
CA SER A 416 -15.04 11.10 -34.28
C SER A 416 -13.86 10.40 -33.63
N LEU A 417 -12.93 11.15 -33.07
CA LEU A 417 -11.85 10.62 -32.23
C LEU A 417 -12.38 9.88 -30.99
N PHE A 418 -13.52 10.33 -30.45
CA PHE A 418 -14.18 9.68 -29.33
C PHE A 418 -14.65 8.27 -29.66
N TYR A 419 -15.19 8.06 -30.87
CA TYR A 419 -15.59 6.75 -31.32
C TYR A 419 -14.40 5.79 -31.35
N GLN A 420 -13.28 6.25 -31.91
CA GLN A 420 -12.07 5.45 -31.98
C GLN A 420 -11.51 5.15 -30.57
N ALA A 421 -11.52 6.12 -29.69
CA ALA A 421 -10.95 5.96 -28.35
C ALA A 421 -11.85 5.15 -27.39
N LEU A 422 -13.18 5.28 -27.50
CA LEU A 422 -14.13 4.72 -26.54
C LEU A 422 -14.78 3.42 -27.00
N LEU A 423 -15.02 3.26 -28.30
CA LEU A 423 -15.82 2.14 -28.82
C LEU A 423 -15.08 1.22 -29.78
N LYS A 424 -13.98 1.69 -30.35
CA LYS A 424 -13.25 0.96 -31.39
C LYS A 424 -12.18 0.01 -30.87
N THR A 425 -11.67 0.19 -29.66
CA THR A 425 -10.53 -0.62 -29.15
C THR A 425 -10.99 -1.69 -28.19
N VAL A 426 -11.48 -1.30 -27.04
CA VAL A 426 -11.91 -2.19 -25.96
C VAL A 426 -13.20 -1.64 -25.39
N VAL A 427 -14.20 -2.48 -25.27
CA VAL A 427 -15.41 -2.17 -24.52
C VAL A 427 -15.59 -3.17 -23.40
N THR A 428 -16.18 -2.71 -22.31
CA THR A 428 -16.47 -3.56 -21.16
C THR A 428 -17.97 -3.75 -21.05
N PHE A 429 -18.38 -4.98 -20.89
CA PHE A 429 -19.75 -5.34 -20.55
C PHE A 429 -19.85 -5.57 -19.05
N ALA A 430 -20.86 -4.98 -18.43
CA ALA A 430 -21.26 -5.24 -17.06
C ALA A 430 -22.53 -6.08 -17.09
N VAL A 431 -22.55 -7.15 -16.31
CA VAL A 431 -23.63 -8.14 -16.31
C VAL A 431 -24.07 -8.38 -14.89
N LYS A 432 -25.36 -8.15 -14.60
CA LYS A 432 -26.00 -8.41 -13.31
C LYS A 432 -26.72 -9.73 -13.36
N THR A 433 -26.46 -10.62 -12.38
CA THR A 433 -27.00 -11.99 -12.36
C THR A 433 -27.88 -12.25 -11.14
N ARG A 434 -28.84 -13.18 -11.29
CA ARG A 434 -29.67 -13.72 -10.18
C ARG A 434 -28.97 -14.95 -9.61
N GLY A 435 -27.92 -14.77 -8.83
CA GLY A 435 -27.18 -15.89 -8.22
C GLY A 435 -25.83 -16.18 -8.89
N ASN A 436 -25.26 -17.36 -8.60
CA ASN A 436 -23.93 -17.76 -9.09
C ASN A 436 -24.02 -18.41 -10.48
N LEU A 437 -24.01 -17.60 -11.52
CA LEU A 437 -23.92 -18.09 -12.90
C LEU A 437 -22.46 -18.12 -13.37
N PRO A 438 -22.07 -19.11 -14.18
CA PRO A 438 -20.73 -19.12 -14.80
C PRO A 438 -20.69 -18.14 -15.98
N VAL A 439 -20.71 -16.83 -15.68
CA VAL A 439 -20.77 -15.73 -16.65
C VAL A 439 -19.75 -15.90 -17.77
N ALA A 440 -18.52 -16.31 -17.45
CA ALA A 440 -17.47 -16.47 -18.45
C ALA A 440 -17.79 -17.52 -19.51
N ALA A 441 -18.36 -18.66 -19.13
CA ALA A 441 -18.71 -19.73 -20.06
C ALA A 441 -19.88 -19.32 -20.97
N GLU A 442 -20.93 -18.75 -20.38
CA GLU A 442 -22.12 -18.28 -21.10
C GLU A 442 -21.79 -17.16 -22.09
N MET A 443 -20.98 -16.17 -21.67
CA MET A 443 -20.58 -15.07 -22.54
C MET A 443 -19.68 -15.54 -23.68
N ARG A 444 -18.72 -16.44 -23.42
CA ARG A 444 -17.90 -17.02 -24.49
C ARG A 444 -18.74 -17.78 -25.52
N ALA A 445 -19.71 -18.57 -25.05
CA ALA A 445 -20.62 -19.30 -25.97
C ALA A 445 -21.46 -18.32 -26.80
N LEU A 446 -22.02 -17.29 -26.16
CA LEU A 446 -22.85 -16.30 -26.84
C LEU A 446 -22.08 -15.52 -27.91
N PHE A 447 -20.87 -15.04 -27.59
CA PHE A 447 -20.02 -14.30 -28.54
C PHE A 447 -19.48 -15.18 -29.64
N HIS A 448 -19.10 -16.40 -29.35
CA HIS A 448 -18.66 -17.36 -30.38
C HIS A 448 -19.73 -17.60 -31.46
N GLN A 449 -21.00 -17.67 -31.05
CA GLN A 449 -22.12 -17.89 -31.98
C GLN A 449 -22.51 -16.62 -32.75
N ASN A 450 -22.43 -15.45 -32.17
CA ASN A 450 -23.06 -14.24 -32.70
C ASN A 450 -22.07 -13.13 -33.09
N ALA A 451 -20.86 -13.16 -32.54
CA ALA A 451 -19.80 -12.18 -32.79
C ALA A 451 -18.40 -12.83 -32.71
N PRO A 452 -18.10 -13.82 -33.59
CA PRO A 452 -16.86 -14.62 -33.50
C PRO A 452 -15.58 -13.80 -33.72
N GLY A 453 -15.69 -12.58 -34.23
CA GLY A 453 -14.56 -11.65 -34.41
C GLY A 453 -14.16 -10.89 -33.13
N PHE A 454 -14.70 -11.26 -31.97
CA PHE A 454 -14.34 -10.62 -30.71
C PHE A 454 -13.63 -11.61 -29.77
N ALA A 455 -12.49 -11.19 -29.24
CA ALA A 455 -11.83 -11.85 -28.12
C ALA A 455 -12.41 -11.32 -26.80
N LEU A 456 -12.76 -12.25 -25.91
CA LEU A 456 -13.25 -11.91 -24.57
C LEU A 456 -12.17 -12.16 -23.53
N ASP A 457 -11.91 -11.17 -22.69
CA ASP A 457 -10.89 -11.21 -21.66
C ASP A 457 -11.36 -10.54 -20.36
N ASN A 458 -10.52 -10.60 -19.34
CA ASN A 458 -10.71 -9.91 -18.05
C ASN A 458 -12.07 -10.17 -17.40
N PHE A 459 -12.50 -11.45 -17.37
CA PHE A 459 -13.70 -11.83 -16.61
C PHE A 459 -13.43 -11.71 -15.11
N GLN A 460 -14.14 -10.80 -14.46
CA GLN A 460 -14.02 -10.57 -13.02
C GLN A 460 -15.35 -10.11 -12.42
N THR A 461 -15.59 -10.41 -11.18
CA THR A 461 -16.67 -9.78 -10.42
C THR A 461 -16.28 -8.35 -10.04
N MET A 462 -17.26 -7.50 -9.82
CA MET A 462 -16.99 -6.13 -9.34
C MET A 462 -16.34 -6.14 -7.96
N GLN A 463 -16.62 -7.16 -7.14
CA GLN A 463 -15.94 -7.35 -5.86
C GLN A 463 -14.44 -7.67 -6.04
N GLU A 464 -14.09 -8.54 -6.99
CA GLU A 464 -12.69 -8.82 -7.34
C GLU A 464 -11.98 -7.56 -7.86
N ALA A 465 -12.66 -6.71 -8.63
CA ALA A 465 -12.10 -5.43 -9.07
C ALA A 465 -11.79 -4.49 -7.88
N VAL A 466 -12.68 -4.42 -6.89
CA VAL A 466 -12.45 -3.69 -5.63
C VAL A 466 -11.28 -4.29 -4.85
N ASP A 467 -11.24 -5.62 -4.73
CA ASP A 467 -10.17 -6.32 -4.02
C ASP A 467 -8.79 -6.13 -4.69
N GLN A 468 -8.73 -6.19 -6.02
CA GLN A 468 -7.51 -5.88 -6.78
C GLN A 468 -7.07 -4.42 -6.61
N ASN A 469 -8.02 -3.50 -6.60
CA ASN A 469 -7.75 -2.08 -6.43
C ASN A 469 -7.20 -1.74 -5.03
N THR A 470 -7.66 -2.46 -4.00
CA THR A 470 -7.20 -2.32 -2.61
C THR A 470 -6.06 -3.28 -2.23
N PHE A 471 -5.63 -4.15 -3.15
CA PHE A 471 -4.62 -5.19 -2.87
C PHE A 471 -3.30 -4.63 -2.34
N SER A 472 -2.81 -3.52 -2.89
CA SER A 472 -1.55 -2.90 -2.46
C SER A 472 -1.62 -2.39 -1.01
N GLN A 473 -2.76 -1.84 -0.60
CA GLN A 473 -3.00 -1.36 0.76
C GLN A 473 -3.11 -2.54 1.74
N ARG A 474 -3.86 -3.58 1.38
CA ARG A 474 -3.96 -4.82 2.17
C ARG A 474 -2.61 -5.50 2.34
N LEU A 475 -1.85 -5.65 1.25
CA LEU A 475 -0.49 -6.22 1.31
C LEU A 475 0.43 -5.40 2.21
N GLY A 476 0.41 -4.07 2.06
CA GLY A 476 1.15 -3.15 2.92
C GLY A 476 0.80 -3.33 4.39
N LEU A 477 -0.49 -3.41 4.74
CA LEU A 477 -0.95 -3.65 6.11
C LEU A 477 -0.47 -5.01 6.65
N TYR A 478 -0.60 -6.09 5.88
CA TYR A 478 -0.14 -7.41 6.32
C TYR A 478 1.36 -7.45 6.57
N LEU A 479 2.17 -6.84 5.70
CA LEU A 479 3.62 -6.79 5.86
C LEU A 479 4.04 -5.91 7.04
N VAL A 480 3.56 -4.67 7.12
CA VAL A 480 3.89 -3.76 8.22
C VAL A 480 3.31 -4.26 9.54
N GLY A 481 2.11 -4.86 9.52
CA GLY A 481 1.49 -5.49 10.69
C GLY A 481 2.28 -6.70 11.20
N SER A 482 2.81 -7.54 10.31
CA SER A 482 3.68 -8.65 10.70
C SER A 482 4.99 -8.15 11.34
N PHE A 483 5.58 -7.06 10.80
CA PHE A 483 6.74 -6.42 11.38
C PHE A 483 6.43 -5.81 12.75
N ALA A 484 5.26 -5.20 12.91
CA ALA A 484 4.82 -4.68 14.21
C ALA A 484 4.63 -5.80 15.24
N GLY A 485 4.02 -6.92 14.85
CA GLY A 485 3.91 -8.10 15.70
C GLY A 485 5.26 -8.65 16.14
N LEU A 486 6.22 -8.73 15.22
CA LEU A 486 7.59 -9.14 15.51
C LEU A 486 8.29 -8.16 16.46
N ALA A 487 8.12 -6.84 16.23
CA ALA A 487 8.67 -5.80 17.09
C ALA A 487 8.13 -5.90 18.53
N VAL A 488 6.83 -6.16 18.69
CA VAL A 488 6.19 -6.39 20.00
C VAL A 488 6.79 -7.60 20.70
N ALA A 489 6.96 -8.72 19.99
CA ALA A 489 7.59 -9.91 20.55
C ALA A 489 9.04 -9.64 21.00
N MET A 490 9.78 -8.84 20.21
CA MET A 490 11.14 -8.44 20.56
C MET A 490 11.19 -7.51 21.79
N VAL A 491 10.28 -6.53 21.91
CA VAL A 491 10.16 -5.68 23.11
C VAL A 491 9.86 -6.52 24.35
N PHE A 492 8.94 -7.48 24.22
CA PHE A 492 8.65 -8.41 25.33
C PHE A 492 9.90 -9.18 25.75
N ALA A 493 10.63 -9.75 24.81
CA ALA A 493 11.84 -10.53 25.07
C ALA A 493 12.98 -9.65 25.66
N GLY A 494 13.20 -8.45 25.09
CA GLY A 494 14.21 -7.50 25.55
C GLY A 494 13.94 -7.00 26.97
N LEU A 495 12.72 -6.57 27.25
CA LEU A 495 12.32 -6.13 28.58
C LEU A 495 12.40 -7.25 29.62
N TYR A 496 11.89 -8.44 29.28
CA TYR A 496 12.00 -9.63 30.13
C TYR A 496 13.47 -9.97 30.41
N GLY A 497 14.32 -9.98 29.38
CA GLY A 497 15.76 -10.30 29.50
C GLY A 497 16.48 -9.31 30.43
N VAL A 498 16.29 -8.01 30.21
CA VAL A 498 16.93 -6.95 31.02
C VAL A 498 16.45 -6.98 32.47
N LEU A 499 15.14 -7.13 32.70
CA LEU A 499 14.60 -7.21 34.06
C LEU A 499 15.03 -8.49 34.79
N SER A 500 15.06 -9.63 34.12
CA SER A 500 15.54 -10.90 34.69
C SER A 500 17.01 -10.81 35.07
N GLN A 501 17.83 -10.22 34.21
CA GLN A 501 19.24 -9.99 34.47
C GLN A 501 19.45 -9.06 35.66
N LEU A 502 18.67 -7.97 35.72
CA LEU A 502 18.73 -7.01 36.83
C LEU A 502 18.35 -7.64 38.18
N VAL A 503 17.32 -8.49 38.18
CA VAL A 503 16.93 -9.28 39.35
C VAL A 503 18.07 -10.22 39.78
N SER A 504 18.70 -10.94 38.83
CA SER A 504 19.83 -11.85 39.10
C SER A 504 21.02 -11.10 39.68
N TYR A 505 21.38 -9.94 39.17
CA TYR A 505 22.49 -9.14 39.72
C TYR A 505 22.20 -8.51 41.09
N ARG A 506 20.94 -8.27 41.46
CA ARG A 506 20.53 -7.72 42.75
C ARG A 506 20.05 -8.81 43.72
N LYS A 507 20.32 -10.11 43.45
CA LYS A 507 19.84 -11.25 44.22
C LYS A 507 20.22 -11.10 45.71
N ARG A 508 21.49 -10.74 45.99
CA ARG A 508 22.00 -10.53 47.36
C ARG A 508 21.36 -9.29 48.02
N GLU A 509 21.21 -8.17 47.29
CA GLU A 509 20.54 -6.94 47.79
C GLU A 509 19.08 -7.23 48.15
N ILE A 510 18.35 -7.94 47.26
CA ILE A 510 16.97 -8.38 47.49
C ILE A 510 16.89 -9.33 48.70
N GLY A 511 17.80 -10.29 48.82
CA GLY A 511 17.89 -11.20 49.96
C GLY A 511 18.07 -10.49 51.28
N VAL A 512 19.03 -9.53 51.38
CA VAL A 512 19.25 -8.71 52.58
C VAL A 512 18.01 -7.88 52.94
N ARG A 513 17.35 -7.23 51.95
CA ARG A 513 16.12 -6.45 52.21
C ARG A 513 14.98 -7.35 52.71
N MET A 514 14.83 -8.54 52.17
CA MET A 514 13.82 -9.49 52.63
C MET A 514 14.14 -10.04 54.02
N ALA A 515 15.39 -10.28 54.34
CA ALA A 515 15.84 -10.65 55.69
C ALA A 515 15.59 -9.51 56.73
N LEU A 516 15.63 -8.26 56.27
CA LEU A 516 15.32 -7.05 57.08
C LEU A 516 13.81 -6.73 57.11
N GLY A 517 12.92 -7.61 56.59
CA GLY A 517 11.47 -7.44 56.70
C GLY A 517 10.76 -6.87 55.47
N ALA A 518 11.44 -6.71 54.33
CA ALA A 518 10.75 -6.31 53.08
C ALA A 518 9.78 -7.41 52.63
N THR A 519 8.52 -7.01 52.35
CA THR A 519 7.49 -7.95 51.83
C THR A 519 7.71 -8.31 50.38
N ARG A 520 7.21 -9.48 49.96
CA ARG A 520 7.22 -9.93 48.55
C ARG A 520 6.60 -8.88 47.63
N VAL A 521 5.55 -8.19 48.07
CA VAL A 521 4.89 -7.13 47.29
C VAL A 521 5.81 -5.91 47.09
N ASN A 522 6.62 -5.55 48.06
CA ASN A 522 7.57 -4.45 47.93
C ASN A 522 8.66 -4.74 46.92
N VAL A 523 9.16 -5.98 46.89
CA VAL A 523 10.13 -6.44 45.87
C VAL A 523 9.50 -6.46 44.47
N ALA A 524 8.31 -7.03 44.35
CA ALA A 524 7.59 -7.06 43.05
C ALA A 524 7.31 -5.64 42.53
N ARG A 525 6.86 -4.73 43.41
CA ARG A 525 6.60 -3.30 43.07
C ARG A 525 7.86 -2.59 42.58
N MET A 526 9.02 -2.90 43.17
CA MET A 526 10.30 -2.31 42.74
C MET A 526 10.65 -2.72 41.30
N VAL A 527 10.50 -4.00 40.95
CA VAL A 527 10.78 -4.51 39.59
C VAL A 527 9.76 -3.96 38.59
N LEU A 528 8.46 -4.00 38.91
CA LEU A 528 7.40 -3.46 38.08
C LEU A 528 7.58 -1.95 37.82
N ARG A 529 7.91 -1.15 38.85
CA ARG A 529 8.18 0.29 38.69
C ARG A 529 9.32 0.54 37.69
N GLN A 530 10.38 -0.28 37.75
CA GLN A 530 11.52 -0.12 36.86
C GLN A 530 11.14 -0.45 35.41
N GLY A 531 10.39 -1.54 35.18
CA GLY A 531 9.83 -1.87 33.87
C GLY A 531 8.91 -0.77 33.33
N SER A 532 7.99 -0.25 34.18
CA SER A 532 7.07 0.82 33.80
C SER A 532 7.78 2.13 33.44
N VAL A 533 8.88 2.49 34.12
CA VAL A 533 9.68 3.67 33.77
C VAL A 533 10.34 3.52 32.40
N LEU A 534 10.90 2.33 32.09
CA LEU A 534 11.52 2.07 30.80
C LEU A 534 10.50 2.12 29.66
N VAL A 535 9.34 1.48 29.85
CA VAL A 535 8.24 1.51 28.89
C VAL A 535 7.69 2.92 28.73
N GLY A 536 7.48 3.66 29.82
CA GLY A 536 6.98 5.04 29.80
C GLY A 536 7.92 6.00 29.05
N LEU A 537 9.24 5.88 29.28
CA LEU A 537 10.24 6.68 28.55
C LEU A 537 10.23 6.32 27.05
N GLY A 538 10.21 5.03 26.73
CA GLY A 538 10.15 4.56 25.34
C GLY A 538 8.87 5.01 24.63
N LEU A 539 7.71 4.89 25.28
CA LEU A 539 6.43 5.39 24.78
C LEU A 539 6.48 6.91 24.53
N GLY A 540 6.99 7.68 25.48
CA GLY A 540 7.11 9.14 25.34
C GLY A 540 7.94 9.54 24.11
N VAL A 541 9.13 8.95 23.96
CA VAL A 541 10.00 9.18 22.80
C VAL A 541 9.33 8.67 21.51
N GLY A 542 8.74 7.48 21.53
CA GLY A 542 8.08 6.88 20.38
C GLY A 542 6.88 7.70 19.88
N LEU A 543 6.08 8.26 20.78
CA LEU A 543 4.96 9.14 20.43
C LEU A 543 5.45 10.44 19.77
N VAL A 544 6.53 11.04 20.29
CA VAL A 544 7.14 12.24 19.68
C VAL A 544 7.65 11.92 18.27
N LEU A 545 8.35 10.78 18.11
CA LEU A 545 8.83 10.33 16.80
C LEU A 545 7.67 10.01 15.84
N SER A 546 6.59 9.39 16.32
CA SER A 546 5.40 9.09 15.53
C SER A 546 4.69 10.35 15.07
N PHE A 547 4.60 11.36 15.93
CA PHE A 547 4.05 12.67 15.59
C PHE A 547 4.87 13.37 14.51
N ALA A 548 6.19 13.37 14.64
CA ALA A 548 7.11 13.96 13.65
C ALA A 548 7.07 13.17 12.32
N GLY A 549 7.04 11.83 12.39
CA GLY A 549 6.99 10.94 11.22
C GLY A 549 5.62 10.88 10.54
N GLY A 550 4.54 11.26 11.23
CA GLY A 550 3.17 11.21 10.70
C GLY A 550 2.98 12.02 9.40
N ARG A 551 3.74 13.11 9.24
CA ARG A 551 3.75 13.91 7.99
C ARG A 551 4.29 13.14 6.79
N LEU A 552 5.23 12.23 7.00
CA LEU A 552 5.82 11.40 5.92
C LEU A 552 4.84 10.33 5.43
N VAL A 553 3.93 9.91 6.31
CA VAL A 553 2.94 8.85 6.02
C VAL A 553 1.62 9.45 5.50
N GLN A 554 1.45 10.76 5.57
CA GLN A 554 0.19 11.44 5.20
C GLN A 554 -0.29 11.13 3.78
N SER A 555 0.62 10.95 2.83
CA SER A 555 0.28 10.60 1.44
C SER A 555 -0.30 9.18 1.27
N PHE A 556 -0.22 8.33 2.29
CA PHE A 556 -0.74 6.96 2.29
C PHE A 556 -2.06 6.83 3.07
N LEU A 557 -2.47 7.88 3.75
CA LEU A 557 -3.65 7.87 4.61
C LEU A 557 -4.88 8.33 3.81
N TYR A 558 -5.95 7.55 3.91
CA TYR A 558 -7.25 7.89 3.35
C TYR A 558 -8.23 8.22 4.49
N GLU A 559 -8.74 9.46 4.50
CA GLU A 559 -9.68 9.98 5.51
C GLU A 559 -9.25 9.79 6.98
N VAL A 560 -7.94 9.56 7.19
CA VAL A 560 -7.35 9.44 8.53
C VAL A 560 -6.40 10.60 8.76
N LYS A 561 -6.57 11.30 9.87
CA LYS A 561 -5.60 12.33 10.27
C LYS A 561 -4.30 11.67 10.72
N PRO A 562 -3.12 12.23 10.37
CA PRO A 562 -1.83 11.70 10.83
C PRO A 562 -1.75 11.55 12.37
N VAL A 563 -2.56 12.32 13.09
CA VAL A 563 -2.72 12.26 14.55
C VAL A 563 -4.13 11.77 14.86
N ASP A 564 -4.32 10.47 14.81
CA ASP A 564 -5.57 9.82 15.22
C ASP A 564 -5.50 9.39 16.67
N LEU A 565 -6.23 10.09 17.55
CA LEU A 565 -6.20 9.88 19.00
C LEU A 565 -6.57 8.45 19.41
N GLY A 566 -7.48 7.81 18.65
CA GLY A 566 -7.90 6.42 18.89
C GLY A 566 -6.75 5.45 18.67
N THR A 567 -6.06 5.55 17.54
CA THR A 567 -4.89 4.72 17.21
C THR A 567 -3.76 4.92 18.23
N TYR A 568 -3.46 6.17 18.58
CA TYR A 568 -2.41 6.47 19.57
C TYR A 568 -2.74 5.90 20.95
N ALA A 569 -3.98 6.05 21.43
CA ALA A 569 -4.43 5.50 22.71
C ALA A 569 -4.39 3.95 22.71
N ALA A 570 -4.81 3.30 21.63
CA ALA A 570 -4.77 1.85 21.49
C ALA A 570 -3.32 1.32 21.54
N VAL A 571 -2.38 1.97 20.85
CA VAL A 571 -0.96 1.59 20.85
C VAL A 571 -0.33 1.77 22.24
N VAL A 572 -0.61 2.89 22.92
CA VAL A 572 -0.15 3.13 24.28
C VAL A 572 -0.68 2.07 25.24
N GLY A 573 -1.97 1.76 25.15
CA GLY A 573 -2.60 0.71 25.96
C GLY A 573 -2.00 -0.67 25.71
N ALA A 574 -1.82 -1.04 24.43
CA ALA A 574 -1.23 -2.33 24.05
C ALA A 574 0.21 -2.49 24.57
N LEU A 575 1.09 -1.50 24.35
CA LEU A 575 2.48 -1.55 24.81
C LEU A 575 2.61 -1.47 26.32
N ALA A 576 1.73 -0.73 27.01
CA ALA A 576 1.69 -0.71 28.46
C ALA A 576 1.32 -2.10 29.02
N LEU A 577 0.33 -2.78 28.43
CA LEU A 577 -0.07 -4.14 28.82
C LEU A 577 1.07 -5.15 28.56
N ILE A 578 1.73 -5.07 27.41
CA ILE A 578 2.86 -5.92 27.06
C ILE A 578 4.03 -5.69 28.03
N GLY A 579 4.33 -4.42 28.32
CA GLY A 579 5.37 -4.07 29.30
C GLY A 579 5.08 -4.57 30.70
N LEU A 580 3.83 -4.48 31.15
CA LEU A 580 3.39 -5.07 32.42
C LEU A 580 3.54 -6.61 32.40
N ALA A 581 3.06 -7.27 31.35
CA ALA A 581 3.17 -8.73 31.21
C ALA A 581 4.64 -9.20 31.22
N ALA A 582 5.51 -8.54 30.46
CA ALA A 582 6.94 -8.84 30.41
C ALA A 582 7.63 -8.63 31.77
N SER A 583 7.15 -7.68 32.57
CA SER A 583 7.71 -7.36 33.89
C SER A 583 7.20 -8.30 35.00
N LEU A 584 6.02 -8.92 34.85
CA LEU A 584 5.40 -9.77 35.86
C LEU A 584 6.21 -11.04 36.16
N LEU A 585 6.76 -11.71 35.15
CA LEU A 585 7.53 -12.93 35.33
C LEU A 585 8.81 -12.70 36.15
N PRO A 586 9.68 -11.70 35.82
CA PRO A 586 10.84 -11.35 36.65
C PRO A 586 10.45 -10.89 38.06
N ALA A 587 9.35 -10.11 38.18
CA ALA A 587 8.88 -9.63 39.47
C ALA A 587 8.42 -10.77 40.38
N ARG A 588 7.68 -11.75 39.84
CA ARG A 588 7.29 -12.97 40.58
C ARG A 588 8.50 -13.77 41.00
N LYS A 589 9.49 -13.96 40.11
CA LYS A 589 10.72 -14.67 40.38
C LYS A 589 11.55 -14.01 41.49
N ALA A 590 11.62 -12.67 41.49
CA ALA A 590 12.27 -11.88 42.54
C ALA A 590 11.54 -12.01 43.89
N ALA A 591 10.21 -11.99 43.88
CA ALA A 591 9.37 -12.05 45.10
C ALA A 591 9.33 -13.47 45.74
N SER A 592 9.62 -14.52 44.95
CA SER A 592 9.63 -15.93 45.45
C SER A 592 10.99 -16.40 45.94
N MET A 593 12.04 -15.57 45.92
CA MET A 593 13.37 -15.96 46.40
C MET A 593 13.37 -16.18 47.91
N GLU A 594 14.01 -17.27 48.36
CA GLU A 594 14.24 -17.54 49.77
C GLU A 594 15.46 -16.74 50.26
N PRO A 595 15.33 -15.91 51.34
CA PRO A 595 16.43 -15.06 51.83
C PRO A 595 17.68 -15.86 52.18
N MET A 596 17.51 -17.07 52.74
CA MET A 596 18.63 -17.94 53.17
C MET A 596 19.42 -18.50 51.98
N GLN A 597 18.73 -18.84 50.84
CA GLN A 597 19.42 -19.31 49.63
C GLN A 597 20.14 -18.15 48.92
N ALA A 598 19.56 -16.95 48.92
CA ALA A 598 20.16 -15.77 48.31
C ALA A 598 21.46 -15.28 49.03
N LEU A 599 21.67 -15.70 50.28
CA LEU A 599 22.86 -15.36 51.07
C LEU A 599 23.91 -16.49 51.08
N ARG A 600 23.54 -17.72 50.63
CA ARG A 600 24.39 -18.93 50.70
C ARG A 600 25.09 -19.29 49.37
N GLU A 601 24.64 -18.74 48.23
CA GLU A 601 25.30 -18.91 46.94
C GLU A 601 26.53 -17.98 46.85
N ASP A 602 27.73 -18.59 47.08
CA ASP A 602 29.04 -18.01 46.75
C ASP A 602 29.40 -18.32 45.27
#